data_e9327e954dea73cf385ba976ecbcd20a
#
_entry.id   e9327e954dea73cf385ba976ecbcd20a
#
_cell.length_a   1.000
_cell.length_b   1.000
_cell.length_c   1.000
_cell.angle_alpha   90.00
_cell.angle_beta   90.00
_cell.angle_gamma   90.00
#
_symmetry.space_group_name_H-M   'P 1'
#
loop_
_entity.id
_entity.type
_entity.pdbx_description
1 polymer ?
#
loop_
_entity_poly.entity_id
_entity_poly.type
_entity_poly.pdbx_seq_one_letter_code
_entity_poly.pdbx_strand_id
1 'polypeptide(L)'
;YNNEMYKFGAATREDSYPISLQAVWTADNGMLPPWKGDYHHDLNTQLSYWPAYTGNHLQEGMGYLNTLWKQRDVYKKYTREYFGTDGMNVPGVCTLTGEPMGGWVQYSMSPTVSAWLGQHFYLHWKYSADRIFLKERAYPFLKDVATYLEQISTVDADGVRRLPLSSSPEIFDNSINAWFKDMTNYDLSLMHFAFNAASELASELGLADEAAHWKVIGAQ
;
A
#
# COMPACT_ATOMS: atom_id res chain seq x y z
N TYR A 1 -19.58 -13.07 -12.53
CA TYR A 1 -19.46 -11.64 -12.26
C TYR A 1 -20.48 -11.21 -11.19
N ASN A 2 -21.80 -11.29 -11.47
CA ASN A 2 -22.84 -10.76 -10.57
C ASN A 2 -22.78 -11.34 -9.15
N ASN A 3 -22.53 -12.65 -9.01
CA ASN A 3 -22.41 -13.29 -7.71
C ASN A 3 -21.21 -12.75 -6.90
N GLU A 4 -20.06 -12.56 -7.55
CA GLU A 4 -18.87 -12.04 -6.87
C GLU A 4 -19.02 -10.54 -6.51
N MET A 5 -19.65 -9.75 -7.38
CA MET A 5 -19.96 -8.36 -7.06
C MET A 5 -21.01 -8.22 -5.95
N TYR A 6 -21.98 -9.14 -5.87
CA TYR A 6 -22.90 -9.21 -4.75
C TYR A 6 -22.18 -9.51 -3.43
N LYS A 7 -21.28 -10.50 -3.41
CA LYS A 7 -20.46 -10.81 -2.23
C LYS A 7 -19.58 -9.63 -1.82
N PHE A 8 -18.95 -8.99 -2.80
CA PHE A 8 -18.16 -7.78 -2.55
C PHE A 8 -19.00 -6.69 -1.89
N GLY A 9 -20.14 -6.30 -2.50
CA GLY A 9 -21.03 -5.28 -1.93
C GLY A 9 -21.64 -5.65 -0.58
N ALA A 10 -21.84 -6.96 -0.31
CA ALA A 10 -22.30 -7.43 0.99
C ALA A 10 -21.23 -7.33 2.10
N ALA A 11 -19.95 -7.45 1.72
CA ALA A 11 -18.82 -7.42 2.64
C ALA A 11 -18.17 -6.03 2.80
N THR A 12 -18.49 -5.08 1.90
CA THR A 12 -17.84 -3.77 1.86
C THR A 12 -18.86 -2.64 1.96
N ARG A 13 -18.51 -1.62 2.73
CA ARG A 13 -19.27 -0.35 2.83
C ARG A 13 -18.29 0.76 3.14
N GLU A 14 -18.68 1.98 2.86
CA GLU A 14 -17.87 3.16 3.11
C GLU A 14 -17.42 3.31 4.58
N ASP A 15 -18.25 2.87 5.51
CA ASP A 15 -18.06 2.96 6.97
C ASP A 15 -17.66 1.64 7.63
N SER A 16 -17.52 0.55 6.86
CA SER A 16 -17.12 -0.76 7.39
C SER A 16 -15.61 -0.92 7.47
N TYR A 17 -15.18 -1.85 8.33
CA TYR A 17 -13.81 -2.36 8.24
C TYR A 17 -13.57 -3.03 6.88
N PRO A 18 -12.34 -2.96 6.34
CA PRO A 18 -12.00 -3.66 5.11
C PRO A 18 -12.18 -5.17 5.22
N ILE A 19 -12.30 -5.81 4.07
CA ILE A 19 -12.27 -7.27 3.98
C ILE A 19 -10.92 -7.75 4.51
N SER A 20 -10.95 -8.64 5.51
CA SER A 20 -9.75 -9.28 6.06
C SER A 20 -9.22 -10.36 5.12
N LEU A 21 -8.08 -10.96 5.46
CA LEU A 21 -7.43 -12.01 4.67
C LEU A 21 -8.39 -13.08 4.14
N GLN A 22 -9.33 -13.51 4.95
CA GLN A 22 -10.26 -14.60 4.62
C GLN A 22 -11.70 -14.12 4.40
N ALA A 23 -11.91 -12.83 4.34
CA ALA A 23 -13.22 -12.21 4.27
C ALA A 23 -14.15 -12.65 5.42
N VAL A 24 -15.45 -12.54 5.21
CA VAL A 24 -16.46 -12.87 6.23
C VAL A 24 -16.99 -14.31 6.13
N TRP A 25 -16.65 -15.01 5.06
CA TRP A 25 -17.11 -16.39 4.81
C TRP A 25 -16.04 -17.41 5.18
N THR A 26 -15.61 -17.38 6.43
CA THR A 26 -14.77 -18.43 7.01
C THR A 26 -15.60 -19.59 7.50
N ALA A 27 -14.99 -20.76 7.65
CA ALA A 27 -15.70 -21.94 8.14
C ALA A 27 -16.22 -21.75 9.57
N ASP A 28 -17.52 -21.90 9.78
CA ASP A 28 -18.19 -21.80 11.08
C ASP A 28 -18.01 -23.08 11.91
N ASN A 29 -16.77 -23.44 12.20
CA ASN A 29 -16.43 -24.65 12.94
C ASN A 29 -16.02 -24.36 14.41
N GLY A 30 -16.24 -23.14 14.88
CA GLY A 30 -15.86 -22.71 16.23
C GLY A 30 -14.37 -22.50 16.46
N MET A 31 -13.55 -22.59 15.40
CA MET A 31 -12.10 -22.36 15.44
C MET A 31 -11.78 -20.98 14.89
N LEU A 32 -10.69 -20.40 15.36
CA LEU A 32 -10.14 -19.22 14.70
C LEU A 32 -9.72 -19.57 13.27
N PRO A 33 -10.02 -18.72 12.28
CA PRO A 33 -9.54 -18.93 10.92
C PRO A 33 -8.02 -18.93 10.88
N PRO A 34 -7.40 -19.63 9.92
CA PRO A 34 -5.98 -19.48 9.65
C PRO A 34 -5.60 -18.01 9.56
N TRP A 35 -4.41 -17.65 10.04
CA TRP A 35 -3.91 -16.25 10.10
C TRP A 35 -4.80 -15.29 10.90
N LYS A 36 -5.77 -15.81 11.68
CA LYS A 36 -6.56 -15.04 12.67
C LYS A 36 -7.44 -13.91 12.09
N GLY A 37 -7.60 -13.86 10.78
CA GLY A 37 -8.42 -12.84 10.11
C GLY A 37 -7.81 -11.42 10.13
N ASP A 38 -6.50 -11.30 10.22
CA ASP A 38 -5.75 -10.04 10.13
C ASP A 38 -5.76 -9.45 8.69
N TYR A 39 -5.16 -8.27 8.51
CA TYR A 39 -4.94 -7.70 7.18
C TYR A 39 -3.59 -8.10 6.65
N HIS A 40 -3.59 -8.72 5.47
CA HIS A 40 -2.41 -9.01 4.68
C HIS A 40 -2.32 -8.05 3.51
N HIS A 41 -1.42 -7.08 3.61
CA HIS A 41 -1.21 -6.03 2.62
C HIS A 41 -0.16 -6.39 1.57
N ASP A 42 0.26 -7.64 1.50
CA ASP A 42 1.21 -8.11 0.51
C ASP A 42 0.55 -8.57 -0.81
N LEU A 43 -0.74 -8.88 -0.79
CA LEU A 43 -1.53 -9.31 -1.94
C LEU A 43 -3.03 -9.29 -1.65
N ASN A 44 -3.47 -9.97 -0.58
CA ASN A 44 -4.84 -10.40 -0.38
C ASN A 44 -5.81 -9.24 -0.26
N THR A 45 -5.48 -8.23 0.55
CA THR A 45 -6.34 -7.06 0.73
C THR A 45 -6.44 -6.25 -0.56
N GLN A 46 -5.33 -6.04 -1.27
CA GLN A 46 -5.32 -5.32 -2.54
C GLN A 46 -6.20 -6.00 -3.59
N LEU A 47 -6.05 -7.32 -3.77
CA LEU A 47 -6.85 -8.08 -4.74
C LEU A 47 -8.35 -8.04 -4.43
N SER A 48 -8.71 -8.04 -3.14
CA SER A 48 -10.11 -7.95 -2.73
C SER A 48 -10.79 -6.66 -3.18
N TYR A 49 -10.03 -5.56 -3.34
CA TYR A 49 -10.58 -4.25 -3.70
C TYR A 49 -10.37 -3.83 -5.16
N TRP A 50 -9.52 -4.49 -5.93
CA TRP A 50 -9.34 -4.14 -7.35
C TRP A 50 -10.64 -4.20 -8.18
N PRO A 51 -11.57 -5.13 -7.96
CA PRO A 51 -12.84 -5.14 -8.69
C PRO A 51 -13.68 -3.88 -8.54
N ALA A 52 -13.50 -3.12 -7.45
CA ALA A 52 -14.22 -1.88 -7.22
C ALA A 52 -13.98 -0.85 -8.33
N TYR A 53 -12.76 -0.77 -8.85
CA TYR A 53 -12.39 0.21 -9.87
C TYR A 53 -12.96 -0.16 -11.24
N THR A 54 -12.59 -1.33 -11.75
CA THR A 54 -13.02 -1.80 -13.08
C THR A 54 -14.51 -2.12 -13.16
N GLY A 55 -15.13 -2.47 -12.03
CA GLY A 55 -16.56 -2.73 -11.91
C GLY A 55 -17.42 -1.49 -11.68
N ASN A 56 -16.79 -0.30 -11.53
CA ASN A 56 -17.47 0.95 -11.17
C ASN A 56 -18.24 0.88 -9.84
N HIS A 57 -17.65 0.22 -8.83
CA HIS A 57 -18.15 0.13 -7.46
C HIS A 57 -17.27 0.96 -6.50
N LEU A 58 -17.00 2.21 -6.88
CA LEU A 58 -16.04 3.08 -6.18
C LEU A 58 -16.48 3.40 -4.76
N GLN A 59 -17.78 3.53 -4.53
CA GLN A 59 -18.31 3.82 -3.21
C GLN A 59 -18.13 2.64 -2.25
N GLU A 60 -18.37 1.43 -2.72
CA GLU A 60 -18.16 0.20 -1.94
C GLU A 60 -16.67 0.02 -1.59
N GLY A 61 -15.77 0.45 -2.46
CA GLY A 61 -14.32 0.45 -2.22
C GLY A 61 -13.84 1.47 -1.18
N MET A 62 -14.66 2.48 -0.84
CA MET A 62 -14.23 3.56 0.05
C MET A 62 -13.94 3.12 1.49
N GLY A 63 -14.54 2.06 1.98
CA GLY A 63 -14.26 1.54 3.32
C GLY A 63 -12.77 1.23 3.53
N TYR A 64 -12.12 0.68 2.52
CA TYR A 64 -10.68 0.42 2.53
C TYR A 64 -9.86 1.71 2.54
N LEU A 65 -10.14 2.63 1.62
CA LEU A 65 -9.44 3.92 1.54
C LEU A 65 -9.62 4.76 2.81
N ASN A 66 -10.84 4.77 3.36
CA ASN A 66 -11.14 5.48 4.60
C ASN A 66 -10.38 4.89 5.80
N THR A 67 -10.27 3.57 5.87
CA THR A 67 -9.52 2.90 6.94
C THR A 67 -8.03 3.24 6.85
N LEU A 68 -7.41 3.07 5.69
CA LEU A 68 -6.01 3.44 5.45
C LEU A 68 -5.76 4.92 5.78
N TRP A 69 -6.69 5.79 5.42
CA TRP A 69 -6.57 7.22 5.70
C TRP A 69 -6.66 7.55 7.19
N LYS A 70 -7.60 6.94 7.90
CA LYS A 70 -7.77 7.13 9.35
C LYS A 70 -6.58 6.63 10.16
N GLN A 71 -5.88 5.62 9.68
CA GLN A 71 -4.76 4.98 10.38
C GLN A 71 -3.38 5.60 10.05
N ARG A 72 -3.33 6.68 9.26
CA ARG A 72 -2.06 7.30 8.84
C ARG A 72 -1.13 7.67 10.00
N ASP A 73 -1.67 8.14 11.12
CA ASP A 73 -0.84 8.50 12.27
C ASP A 73 -0.18 7.27 12.91
N VAL A 74 -0.88 6.14 12.95
CA VAL A 74 -0.34 4.85 13.38
C VAL A 74 0.78 4.41 12.43
N TYR A 75 0.57 4.52 11.13
CA TYR A 75 1.57 4.16 10.12
C TYR A 75 2.79 5.08 10.16
N LYS A 76 2.61 6.38 10.33
CA LYS A 76 3.72 7.33 10.51
C LYS A 76 4.52 7.06 11.78
N LYS A 77 3.85 6.68 12.86
CA LYS A 77 4.53 6.24 14.10
C LYS A 77 5.35 4.97 13.83
N TYR A 78 4.74 3.95 13.23
CA TYR A 78 5.42 2.71 12.82
C TYR A 78 6.66 3.01 11.95
N THR A 79 6.53 3.91 10.96
CA THR A 79 7.62 4.29 10.06
C THR A 79 8.79 4.90 10.83
N ARG A 80 8.53 5.80 11.75
CA ARG A 80 9.58 6.41 12.58
C ARG A 80 10.25 5.40 13.53
N GLU A 81 9.47 4.52 14.14
CA GLU A 81 9.97 3.57 15.13
C GLU A 81 10.79 2.43 14.50
N TYR A 82 10.39 1.94 13.34
CA TYR A 82 11.02 0.77 12.71
C TYR A 82 12.03 1.14 11.62
N PHE A 83 11.85 2.25 10.94
CA PHE A 83 12.72 2.66 9.81
C PHE A 83 13.50 3.96 10.08
N GLY A 84 13.15 4.71 11.12
CA GLY A 84 13.86 5.94 11.47
C GLY A 84 13.69 7.08 10.49
N THR A 85 12.61 7.07 9.67
CA THR A 85 12.36 8.03 8.60
C THR A 85 11.04 8.78 8.81
N ASP A 86 10.90 9.89 8.09
CA ASP A 86 9.63 10.56 7.89
C ASP A 86 8.81 9.83 6.81
N GLY A 87 7.65 10.40 6.48
CA GLY A 87 6.73 9.81 5.54
C GLY A 87 5.95 8.64 6.13
N MET A 88 5.61 7.66 5.31
CA MET A 88 4.70 6.60 5.74
C MET A 88 4.96 5.28 5.03
N ASN A 89 5.31 4.26 5.82
CA ASN A 89 5.14 2.86 5.44
C ASN A 89 3.98 2.24 6.23
N VAL A 90 3.41 1.18 5.71
CA VAL A 90 2.32 0.43 6.36
C VAL A 90 2.85 -0.94 6.74
N PRO A 91 2.54 -1.47 7.94
CA PRO A 91 2.88 -2.86 8.24
C PRO A 91 2.22 -3.80 7.24
N GLY A 92 2.99 -4.70 6.65
CA GLY A 92 2.46 -5.67 5.67
C GLY A 92 1.43 -6.62 6.28
N VAL A 93 1.53 -6.86 7.59
CA VAL A 93 0.53 -7.60 8.39
C VAL A 93 0.12 -6.72 9.56
N CYS A 94 -1.15 -6.38 9.66
CA CYS A 94 -1.62 -5.48 10.70
C CYS A 94 -3.00 -5.86 11.28
N THR A 95 -3.27 -5.27 12.44
CA THR A 95 -4.55 -5.36 13.15
C THR A 95 -5.62 -4.49 12.48
N LEU A 96 -6.85 -4.57 12.98
CA LEU A 96 -7.96 -3.68 12.60
C LEU A 96 -7.65 -2.19 12.86
N THR A 97 -6.73 -1.89 13.76
CA THR A 97 -6.32 -0.52 14.11
C THR A 97 -5.04 -0.06 13.38
N GLY A 98 -4.48 -0.90 12.52
CA GLY A 98 -3.27 -0.59 11.75
C GLY A 98 -1.95 -0.87 12.48
N GLU A 99 -2.00 -1.40 13.70
CA GLU A 99 -0.80 -1.76 14.45
C GLU A 99 -0.13 -3.02 13.86
N PRO A 100 1.22 -3.09 13.85
CA PRO A 100 1.92 -4.25 13.31
C PRO A 100 1.62 -5.52 14.13
N MET A 101 1.37 -6.64 13.45
CA MET A 101 1.16 -7.94 14.07
C MET A 101 2.37 -8.87 14.00
N GLY A 102 3.39 -8.50 13.24
CA GLY A 102 4.50 -9.39 12.94
C GLY A 102 4.14 -10.45 11.91
N GLY A 103 4.73 -11.63 12.05
CA GLY A 103 4.64 -12.69 11.04
C GLY A 103 5.99 -12.90 10.35
N TRP A 104 6.00 -13.36 9.12
CA TRP A 104 7.23 -13.43 8.35
C TRP A 104 7.76 -12.03 8.07
N VAL A 105 9.05 -11.82 8.31
CA VAL A 105 9.64 -10.47 8.30
C VAL A 105 9.53 -9.80 6.94
N GLN A 106 9.67 -10.54 5.84
CA GLN A 106 9.53 -10.01 4.48
C GLN A 106 8.12 -9.53 4.15
N TYR A 107 7.10 -9.95 4.90
CA TYR A 107 5.74 -9.42 4.79
C TYR A 107 5.51 -8.26 5.76
N SER A 108 5.74 -8.55 7.06
CA SER A 108 5.42 -7.60 8.11
C SER A 108 6.23 -6.31 8.03
N MET A 109 7.45 -6.39 7.50
CA MET A 109 8.37 -5.26 7.33
C MET A 109 8.70 -4.97 5.86
N SER A 110 7.83 -5.37 4.92
CA SER A 110 8.05 -5.06 3.50
C SER A 110 8.31 -3.57 3.28
N PRO A 111 9.42 -3.19 2.65
CA PRO A 111 9.78 -1.78 2.51
C PRO A 111 8.91 -1.02 1.50
N THR A 112 8.19 -1.71 0.62
CA THR A 112 7.48 -1.08 -0.49
C THR A 112 5.98 -1.32 -0.52
N VAL A 113 5.45 -2.09 0.43
CA VAL A 113 4.01 -2.44 0.43
C VAL A 113 3.09 -1.21 0.46
N SER A 114 3.50 -0.13 1.12
CA SER A 114 2.74 1.12 1.16
C SER A 114 2.53 1.74 -0.23
N ALA A 115 3.45 1.51 -1.17
CA ALA A 115 3.28 1.93 -2.56
C ALA A 115 2.12 1.18 -3.23
N TRP A 116 1.97 -0.12 -2.98
CA TRP A 116 0.83 -0.89 -3.49
C TRP A 116 -0.50 -0.41 -2.89
N LEU A 117 -0.51 -0.03 -1.62
CA LEU A 117 -1.69 0.59 -1.01
C LEU A 117 -1.98 1.98 -1.61
N GLY A 118 -0.93 2.76 -1.89
CA GLY A 118 -1.03 4.03 -2.61
C GLY A 118 -1.65 3.90 -4.00
N GLN A 119 -1.47 2.74 -4.66
CA GLN A 119 -2.10 2.44 -5.94
C GLN A 119 -3.64 2.50 -5.85
N HIS A 120 -4.23 2.10 -4.73
CA HIS A 120 -5.68 2.16 -4.55
C HIS A 120 -6.19 3.61 -4.50
N PHE A 121 -5.45 4.53 -3.86
CA PHE A 121 -5.76 5.95 -3.90
C PHE A 121 -5.59 6.53 -5.31
N TYR A 122 -4.54 6.13 -6.01
CA TYR A 122 -4.31 6.52 -7.39
C TYR A 122 -5.43 6.02 -8.32
N LEU A 123 -5.80 4.74 -8.24
CA LEU A 123 -6.88 4.16 -9.04
C LEU A 123 -8.22 4.83 -8.74
N HIS A 124 -8.55 5.08 -7.49
CA HIS A 124 -9.79 5.77 -7.14
C HIS A 124 -9.86 7.15 -7.82
N TRP A 125 -8.77 7.92 -7.77
CA TRP A 125 -8.67 9.18 -8.50
C TRP A 125 -8.85 8.99 -10.02
N LYS A 126 -8.13 8.05 -10.61
CA LYS A 126 -8.19 7.81 -12.07
C LYS A 126 -9.58 7.41 -12.57
N TYR A 127 -10.32 6.65 -11.78
CA TYR A 127 -11.67 6.21 -12.13
C TYR A 127 -12.77 7.19 -11.75
N SER A 128 -12.60 7.98 -10.69
CA SER A 128 -13.61 8.95 -10.24
C SER A 128 -13.45 10.33 -10.87
N ALA A 129 -12.22 10.71 -11.23
CA ALA A 129 -11.83 12.08 -11.58
C ALA A 129 -12.18 13.12 -10.48
N ASP A 130 -12.34 12.70 -9.22
CA ASP A 130 -12.69 13.56 -8.10
C ASP A 130 -11.47 14.39 -7.67
N ARG A 131 -11.47 15.66 -8.02
CA ARG A 131 -10.38 16.60 -7.70
C ARG A 131 -10.26 16.92 -6.21
N ILE A 132 -11.34 16.79 -5.44
CA ILE A 132 -11.29 16.94 -3.98
C ILE A 132 -10.55 15.75 -3.38
N PHE A 133 -10.92 14.54 -3.79
CA PHE A 133 -10.22 13.32 -3.37
C PHE A 133 -8.74 13.34 -3.78
N LEU A 134 -8.43 13.78 -5.00
CA LEU A 134 -7.04 13.96 -5.45
C LEU A 134 -6.24 14.84 -4.49
N LYS A 135 -6.77 16.05 -4.19
CA LYS A 135 -6.09 17.04 -3.37
C LYS A 135 -5.98 16.65 -1.89
N GLU A 136 -7.06 16.10 -1.33
CA GLU A 136 -7.18 15.88 0.10
C GLU A 136 -6.77 14.47 0.55
N ARG A 137 -6.69 13.51 -0.38
CA ARG A 137 -6.44 12.10 -0.07
C ARG A 137 -5.34 11.48 -0.92
N ALA A 138 -5.51 11.42 -2.26
CA ALA A 138 -4.64 10.63 -3.10
C ALA A 138 -3.20 11.18 -3.12
N TYR A 139 -3.03 12.46 -3.39
CA TYR A 139 -1.69 13.05 -3.41
C TYR A 139 -1.03 13.05 -2.03
N PRO A 140 -1.66 13.50 -0.93
CA PRO A 140 -1.05 13.44 0.39
C PRO A 140 -0.65 12.03 0.83
N PHE A 141 -1.42 11.01 0.50
CA PHE A 141 -1.06 9.62 0.81
C PHE A 141 0.18 9.18 0.03
N LEU A 142 0.19 9.37 -1.29
CA LEU A 142 1.34 9.03 -2.14
C LEU A 142 2.58 9.86 -1.84
N LYS A 143 2.42 11.13 -1.48
CA LYS A 143 3.54 11.97 -1.04
C LYS A 143 4.19 11.43 0.24
N ASP A 144 3.41 11.04 1.24
CA ASP A 144 3.92 10.42 2.46
C ASP A 144 4.69 9.12 2.15
N VAL A 145 4.15 8.28 1.25
CA VAL A 145 4.81 7.03 0.80
C VAL A 145 6.09 7.31 0.04
N ALA A 146 6.06 8.23 -0.91
CA ALA A 146 7.24 8.61 -1.72
C ALA A 146 8.35 9.21 -0.83
N THR A 147 8.00 10.05 0.14
CA THR A 147 8.95 10.60 1.12
C THR A 147 9.66 9.50 1.91
N TYR A 148 8.92 8.52 2.39
CA TYR A 148 9.49 7.37 3.08
C TYR A 148 10.46 6.59 2.17
N LEU A 149 10.01 6.25 0.95
CA LEU A 149 10.83 5.48 0.00
C LEU A 149 12.11 6.23 -0.43
N GLU A 150 12.04 7.54 -0.57
CA GLU A 150 13.22 8.37 -0.83
C GLU A 150 14.23 8.26 0.32
N GLN A 151 13.77 8.35 1.57
CA GLN A 151 14.64 8.37 2.74
C GLN A 151 15.26 7.02 3.09
N ILE A 152 14.58 5.89 2.81
CA ILE A 152 15.15 4.55 3.07
C ILE A 152 16.04 4.04 1.95
N SER A 153 16.06 4.70 0.80
CA SER A 153 16.83 4.31 -0.37
C SER A 153 18.02 5.26 -0.60
N THR A 154 19.04 4.77 -1.26
CA THR A 154 20.25 5.54 -1.59
C THR A 154 20.55 5.44 -3.08
N VAL A 155 21.19 6.47 -3.63
CA VAL A 155 21.67 6.47 -5.01
C VAL A 155 23.09 5.95 -5.03
N ASP A 156 23.37 4.94 -5.84
CA ASP A 156 24.70 4.36 -5.99
C ASP A 156 25.61 5.21 -6.91
N ALA A 157 26.83 4.74 -7.11
CA ALA A 157 27.83 5.44 -7.94
C ALA A 157 27.44 5.55 -9.42
N ASP A 158 26.55 4.67 -9.88
CA ASP A 158 26.04 4.66 -11.25
C ASP A 158 24.78 5.53 -11.42
N GLY A 159 24.34 6.20 -10.35
CA GLY A 159 23.15 7.05 -10.34
C GLY A 159 21.84 6.28 -10.18
N VAL A 160 21.90 5.01 -9.79
CA VAL A 160 20.72 4.14 -9.62
C VAL A 160 20.29 4.11 -8.17
N ARG A 161 19.01 4.33 -7.92
CA ARG A 161 18.42 4.28 -6.59
C ARG A 161 18.16 2.85 -6.14
N ARG A 162 18.60 2.52 -4.91
CA ARG A 162 18.49 1.17 -4.36
C ARG A 162 18.05 1.16 -2.90
N LEU A 163 17.31 0.14 -2.54
CA LEU A 163 17.08 -0.21 -1.14
C LEU A 163 18.34 -0.92 -0.58
N PRO A 164 18.65 -0.77 0.72
CA PRO A 164 19.76 -1.50 1.35
C PRO A 164 19.55 -3.00 1.33
N LEU A 165 18.30 -3.46 1.44
CA LEU A 165 17.84 -4.83 1.30
C LEU A 165 16.50 -4.86 0.59
N SER A 166 16.30 -5.83 -0.27
CA SER A 166 15.09 -6.04 -1.03
C SER A 166 14.50 -7.42 -0.76
N SER A 167 13.20 -7.55 -0.87
CA SER A 167 12.51 -8.82 -0.71
C SER A 167 11.37 -8.97 -1.72
N SER A 168 10.77 -10.14 -1.75
CA SER A 168 9.54 -10.37 -2.50
C SER A 168 8.69 -11.36 -1.73
N PRO A 169 7.37 -11.14 -1.65
CA PRO A 169 6.49 -12.07 -0.94
C PRO A 169 6.66 -13.52 -1.41
N GLU A 170 6.66 -14.44 -0.45
CA GLU A 170 6.68 -15.90 -0.67
C GLU A 170 7.90 -16.45 -1.42
N ILE A 171 9.02 -15.73 -1.45
CA ILE A 171 10.30 -16.26 -1.90
C ILE A 171 11.16 -16.57 -0.66
N PHE A 172 11.51 -17.84 -0.48
CA PHE A 172 12.37 -18.32 0.61
C PHE A 172 11.85 -18.09 2.04
N ASP A 173 10.73 -18.55 2.43
CA ASP A 173 10.27 -18.59 3.83
C ASP A 173 10.65 -17.36 4.68
N ASN A 174 10.54 -17.48 6.01
CA ASN A 174 10.98 -16.47 6.98
C ASN A 174 12.47 -16.64 7.35
N SER A 175 13.33 -16.70 6.37
CA SER A 175 14.78 -16.88 6.55
C SER A 175 15.56 -15.69 6.04
N ILE A 176 16.85 -15.62 6.41
CA ILE A 176 17.75 -14.58 5.90
C ILE A 176 17.87 -14.61 4.37
N ASN A 177 17.66 -15.77 3.74
CA ASN A 177 17.71 -15.93 2.29
C ASN A 177 16.56 -15.20 1.56
N ALA A 178 15.50 -14.80 2.26
CA ALA A 178 14.42 -14.00 1.70
C ALA A 178 14.81 -12.53 1.43
N TRP A 179 15.99 -12.12 1.88
CA TRP A 179 16.51 -10.77 1.73
C TRP A 179 17.67 -10.74 0.74
N PHE A 180 17.51 -9.91 -0.27
CA PHE A 180 18.45 -9.76 -1.39
C PHE A 180 19.19 -8.43 -1.31
N LYS A 181 20.45 -8.41 -1.72
CA LYS A 181 21.22 -7.18 -1.91
C LYS A 181 20.82 -6.46 -3.19
N ASP A 182 20.38 -7.21 -4.19
CA ASP A 182 19.89 -6.67 -5.45
C ASP A 182 18.38 -6.45 -5.37
N MET A 183 17.91 -5.42 -6.08
CA MET A 183 16.48 -5.08 -6.12
C MET A 183 15.68 -6.21 -6.75
N THR A 184 14.65 -6.67 -6.05
CA THR A 184 13.63 -7.55 -6.64
C THR A 184 12.73 -6.76 -7.60
N ASN A 185 12.16 -7.43 -8.58
CA ASN A 185 11.18 -6.80 -9.46
C ASN A 185 9.94 -6.29 -8.69
N TYR A 186 9.60 -6.93 -7.59
CA TYR A 186 8.51 -6.49 -6.71
C TYR A 186 8.80 -5.10 -6.15
N ASP A 187 9.90 -4.93 -5.44
CA ASP A 187 10.27 -3.65 -4.84
C ASP A 187 10.55 -2.58 -5.90
N LEU A 188 11.26 -2.94 -6.96
CA LEU A 188 11.57 -2.03 -8.07
C LEU A 188 10.30 -1.46 -8.72
N SER A 189 9.33 -2.33 -9.03
CA SER A 189 8.09 -1.93 -9.67
C SER A 189 7.25 -1.02 -8.76
N LEU A 190 7.21 -1.31 -7.46
CA LEU A 190 6.45 -0.51 -6.50
C LEU A 190 7.09 0.85 -6.24
N MET A 191 8.42 0.93 -6.14
CA MET A 191 9.13 2.20 -6.02
C MET A 191 8.93 3.07 -7.27
N HIS A 192 9.10 2.50 -8.44
CA HIS A 192 8.89 3.18 -9.71
C HIS A 192 7.46 3.70 -9.84
N PHE A 193 6.47 2.87 -9.47
CA PHE A 193 5.07 3.31 -9.42
C PHE A 193 4.90 4.49 -8.47
N ALA A 194 5.38 4.40 -7.22
CA ALA A 194 5.15 5.43 -6.20
C ALA A 194 5.67 6.80 -6.62
N PHE A 195 6.90 6.88 -7.13
CA PHE A 195 7.50 8.15 -7.55
C PHE A 195 6.83 8.73 -8.79
N ASN A 196 6.50 7.89 -9.78
CA ASN A 196 5.81 8.35 -10.98
C ASN A 196 4.38 8.82 -10.67
N ALA A 197 3.65 8.08 -9.85
CA ALA A 197 2.32 8.48 -9.42
C ALA A 197 2.36 9.79 -8.59
N ALA A 198 3.31 9.93 -7.67
CA ALA A 198 3.47 11.17 -6.92
C ALA A 198 3.78 12.36 -7.84
N SER A 199 4.64 12.19 -8.85
CA SER A 199 4.94 13.20 -9.86
C SER A 199 3.69 13.59 -10.67
N GLU A 200 2.96 12.60 -11.17
CA GLU A 200 1.74 12.82 -11.94
C GLU A 200 0.68 13.58 -11.11
N LEU A 201 0.39 13.09 -9.89
CA LEU A 201 -0.64 13.71 -9.05
C LEU A 201 -0.26 15.13 -8.61
N ALA A 202 1.03 15.39 -8.35
CA ALA A 202 1.53 16.74 -8.09
C ALA A 202 1.32 17.65 -9.30
N SER A 203 1.61 17.16 -10.50
CA SER A 203 1.39 17.88 -11.76
C SER A 203 -0.09 18.23 -11.97
N GLU A 204 -0.99 17.27 -11.74
CA GLU A 204 -2.44 17.48 -11.81
C GLU A 204 -2.95 18.57 -10.85
N LEU A 205 -2.27 18.73 -9.71
CA LEU A 205 -2.56 19.78 -8.72
C LEU A 205 -1.86 21.10 -9.01
N GLY A 206 -1.03 21.20 -10.05
CA GLY A 206 -0.25 22.38 -10.36
C GLY A 206 0.95 22.61 -9.42
N LEU A 207 1.39 21.60 -8.69
CA LEU A 207 2.53 21.64 -7.77
C LEU A 207 3.83 21.34 -8.54
N ALA A 208 4.26 22.30 -9.38
CA ALA A 208 5.33 22.09 -10.35
C ALA A 208 6.66 21.64 -9.73
N ASP A 209 7.07 22.23 -8.62
CA ASP A 209 8.34 21.89 -7.95
C ASP A 209 8.30 20.48 -7.37
N GLU A 210 7.19 20.08 -6.74
CA GLU A 210 7.02 18.74 -6.22
C GLU A 210 6.94 17.70 -7.35
N ALA A 211 6.25 18.01 -8.44
CA ALA A 211 6.19 17.14 -9.61
C ALA A 211 7.57 16.91 -10.23
N ALA A 212 8.39 17.97 -10.35
CA ALA A 212 9.76 17.89 -10.85
C ALA A 212 10.65 17.07 -9.91
N HIS A 213 10.53 17.27 -8.59
CA HIS A 213 11.27 16.51 -7.59
C HIS A 213 11.00 15.00 -7.73
N TRP A 214 9.73 14.60 -7.70
CA TRP A 214 9.37 13.17 -7.80
C TRP A 214 9.76 12.56 -9.15
N LYS A 215 9.70 13.35 -10.23
CA LYS A 215 10.15 12.90 -11.55
C LYS A 215 11.64 12.58 -11.57
N VAL A 216 12.46 13.42 -10.93
CA VAL A 216 13.92 13.19 -10.82
C VAL A 216 14.20 11.93 -10.01
N ILE A 217 13.53 11.77 -8.86
CA ILE A 217 13.70 10.59 -8.01
C ILE A 217 13.26 9.31 -8.75
N GLY A 218 12.15 9.35 -9.47
CA GLY A 218 11.64 8.20 -10.22
C GLY A 218 12.47 7.81 -11.45
N ALA A 219 13.39 8.68 -11.90
CA ALA A 219 14.32 8.41 -13.00
C ALA A 219 15.64 7.78 -12.56
N GLN A 220 15.91 7.70 -11.28
CA GLN A 220 17.09 7.10 -10.66
C GLN A 220 16.85 5.59 -10.45
#